data_3e6ab3015ede24989853a1e9828f0a93
#
_entry.id   3e6ab3015ede24989853a1e9828f0a93
#
_cell.length_a   1.000
_cell.length_b   1.000
_cell.length_c   1.000
_cell.angle_alpha   90.00
_cell.angle_beta   90.00
_cell.angle_gamma   90.00
#
_symmetry.space_group_name_H-M   'P 1'
#
loop_
_entity.id
_entity.type
_entity.pdbx_description
1 polymer ?
#
loop_
_entity_poly.entity_id
_entity_poly.type
_entity_poly.pdbx_seq_one_letter_code
_entity_poly.pdbx_strand_id
1 'polypeptide(L)'
;MTLLNDLNVGGQQYGVMGTVPMGTCATPAGTAVKVSSFADDFQLTAGNLISVTFTYANTYGDGSTTYPSLTVGSGTYPIKYLTGAYAASGAWANGQTVLFMFNGTELLKVA
;
A
#
# COMPACT_ATOMS: atom_id res chain seq x y z
N MET A 1 26.86 5.26 -0.97
CA MET A 1 26.35 4.99 -0.90
C MET A 1 25.66 4.75 -0.72
N THR A 2 25.63 4.95 -0.63
CA THR A 2 24.91 4.68 -0.62
C THR A 2 24.09 4.47 -0.52
N LEU A 3 23.98 4.65 -0.56
CA LEU A 3 23.20 4.41 -0.53
C LEU A 3 22.52 4.23 -0.39
N LEU A 4 22.34 4.28 -0.52
CA LEU A 4 21.67 4.00 -0.34
C LEU A 4 21.11 3.76 0.07
N ASN A 5 20.97 3.71 -0.07
CA ASN A 5 20.61 3.46 0.48
C ASN A 5 20.74 3.22 1.33
N ASP A 6 21.31 3.32 1.43
CA ASP A 6 21.61 3.16 2.24
C ASP A 6 22.11 3.56 2.83
N LEU A 7 22.29 3.83 3.19
CA LEU A 7 22.88 4.14 3.60
C LEU A 7 23.61 4.00 4.32
N ASN A 8 24.35 4.37 4.60
CA ASN A 8 25.13 4.03 5.30
C ASN A 8 25.59 4.63 5.95
N VAL A 9 25.22 4.94 6.18
CA VAL A 9 25.85 5.49 6.91
C VAL A 9 26.76 5.14 7.86
N GLY A 10 27.31 5.72 7.95
CA GLY A 10 28.37 5.40 8.84
C GLY A 10 28.47 4.02 9.17
N GLY A 11 28.34 3.56 8.58
CA GLY A 11 28.29 2.34 8.65
C GLY A 11 27.01 1.83 8.98
N GLN A 12 26.78 2.32 8.99
CA GLN A 12 25.82 1.88 9.05
C GLN A 12 24.79 1.98 8.41
N GLN A 13 24.81 1.91 7.84
CA GLN A 13 24.03 2.03 6.96
C GLN A 13 23.14 2.01 6.93
N TYR A 14 22.93 2.07 6.73
CA TYR A 14 22.07 2.16 6.49
C TYR A 14 21.46 2.15 5.90
N GLY A 15 21.39 2.13 5.63
CA GLY A 15 20.82 1.98 4.85
C GLY A 15 20.11 2.06 4.48
N VAL A 16 20.27 1.89 4.24
CA VAL A 16 19.54 2.08 3.87
C VAL A 16 18.71 1.84 4.02
N MET A 17 18.85 1.97 4.73
CA MET A 17 17.62 1.82 4.85
C MET A 17 16.73 2.32 3.86
N GLY A 18 16.26 1.87 3.16
CA GLY A 18 15.50 2.41 2.07
C GLY A 18 14.30 3.21 2.48
N THR A 19 13.86 4.10 1.62
CA THR A 19 12.59 4.79 1.82
C THR A 19 11.44 3.87 1.44
N VAL A 20 10.29 4.05 2.08
CA VAL A 20 9.06 3.36 1.70
C VAL A 20 8.55 3.99 0.40
N PRO A 21 8.32 3.23 -0.67
CA PRO A 21 7.75 3.78 -1.89
C PRO A 21 6.40 4.41 -1.61
N MET A 22 6.17 5.59 -2.20
CA MET A 22 4.96 6.37 -1.96
C MET A 22 4.13 6.46 -3.23
N GLY A 23 2.87 6.11 -3.13
CA GLY A 23 1.91 6.22 -4.21
C GLY A 23 0.71 7.05 -3.82
N THR A 24 -0.13 7.31 -4.81
CA THR A 24 -1.38 8.05 -4.63
C THR A 24 -2.52 7.26 -5.24
N CYS A 25 -3.73 7.50 -4.76
CA CYS A 25 -4.94 6.86 -5.28
C CYS A 25 -6.08 7.85 -5.22
N ALA A 26 -6.65 8.17 -6.38
CA ALA A 26 -7.78 9.09 -6.50
C ALA A 26 -9.07 8.36 -6.91
N THR A 27 -9.13 7.06 -6.74
CA THR A 27 -10.31 6.27 -7.08
C THR A 27 -11.48 6.63 -6.16
N PRO A 28 -12.70 6.81 -6.70
CA PRO A 28 -13.85 7.17 -5.88
C PRO A 28 -14.13 6.18 -4.75
N ALA A 29 -14.76 6.69 -3.70
CA ALA A 29 -14.97 5.97 -2.44
C ALA A 29 -15.68 4.63 -2.59
N GLY A 30 -16.71 4.57 -3.43
CA GLY A 30 -17.54 3.37 -3.61
C GLY A 30 -17.04 2.38 -4.65
N THR A 31 -15.87 2.61 -5.24
CA THR A 31 -15.32 1.73 -6.28
C THR A 31 -14.53 0.60 -5.64
N ALA A 32 -14.79 -0.63 -6.08
CA ALA A 32 -14.16 -1.82 -5.50
C ALA A 32 -12.66 -1.88 -5.77
N VAL A 33 -12.25 -1.64 -7.00
CA VAL A 33 -10.84 -1.70 -7.39
C VAL A 33 -10.24 -0.32 -7.33
N LYS A 34 -9.35 -0.10 -6.37
CA LYS A 34 -8.64 1.18 -6.22
C LYS A 34 -7.40 1.13 -7.08
N VAL A 35 -7.20 2.15 -7.91
CA VAL A 35 -6.05 2.21 -8.81
C VAL A 35 -5.04 3.19 -8.27
N SER A 36 -3.89 2.69 -7.85
CA SER A 36 -2.83 3.54 -7.33
C SER A 36 -1.85 3.95 -8.43
N SER A 37 -1.11 5.02 -8.16
CA SER A 37 -0.09 5.53 -9.06
C SER A 37 1.23 5.63 -8.29
N PHE A 38 2.25 4.94 -8.79
CA PHE A 38 3.61 4.96 -8.26
C PHE A 38 4.58 5.41 -9.35
N ALA A 39 5.85 5.54 -9.00
CA ALA A 39 6.88 5.83 -10.00
C ALA A 39 6.89 4.74 -11.07
N ASP A 40 7.21 5.12 -12.32
CA ASP A 40 7.08 4.23 -13.48
C ASP A 40 7.91 2.95 -13.35
N ASP A 41 9.04 3.02 -12.68
CA ASP A 41 9.95 1.88 -12.52
C ASP A 41 9.69 1.07 -11.25
N PHE A 42 8.66 1.42 -10.48
CA PHE A 42 8.37 0.71 -9.24
C PHE A 42 7.80 -0.68 -9.52
N GLN A 43 8.34 -1.68 -8.82
CA GLN A 43 7.83 -3.05 -8.87
C GLN A 43 7.57 -3.55 -7.46
N LEU A 44 6.37 -4.08 -7.25
CA LEU A 44 5.96 -4.61 -5.96
C LEU A 44 6.51 -6.02 -5.78
N THR A 45 7.21 -6.23 -4.68
CA THR A 45 7.83 -7.53 -4.36
C THR A 45 7.37 -7.98 -2.98
N ALA A 46 7.18 -9.28 -2.80
CA ALA A 46 6.79 -9.83 -1.49
C ALA A 46 7.74 -9.35 -0.38
N GLY A 47 7.17 -8.90 0.71
CA GLY A 47 7.90 -8.33 1.83
C GLY A 47 8.07 -6.83 1.77
N ASN A 48 7.73 -6.19 0.65
CA ASN A 48 7.82 -4.73 0.54
C ASN A 48 6.76 -4.04 1.39
N LEU A 49 7.16 -2.89 1.94
CA LEU A 49 6.23 -1.93 2.49
C LEU A 49 6.01 -0.84 1.45
N ILE A 50 4.76 -0.41 1.30
CA ILE A 50 4.41 0.72 0.46
C ILE A 50 3.46 1.64 1.22
N SER A 51 3.43 2.92 0.86
CA SER A 51 2.44 3.85 1.38
C SER A 51 1.60 4.39 0.24
N VAL A 52 0.31 4.58 0.49
CA VAL A 52 -0.61 5.13 -0.50
C VAL A 52 -1.43 6.22 0.17
N THR A 53 -1.44 7.41 -0.43
CA THR A 53 -2.29 8.50 0.02
C THR A 53 -3.58 8.45 -0.79
N PHE A 54 -4.69 8.24 -0.09
CA PHE A 54 -6.01 8.14 -0.71
C PHE A 54 -6.70 9.50 -0.69
N THR A 55 -7.11 9.96 -1.87
CA THR A 55 -7.90 11.20 -1.97
C THR A 55 -9.26 11.01 -1.32
N TYR A 56 -9.86 9.83 -1.48
CA TYR A 56 -11.21 9.53 -0.98
C TYR A 56 -11.18 8.38 0.00
N ALA A 57 -12.01 8.46 1.03
CA ALA A 57 -12.24 7.35 1.96
C ALA A 57 -12.76 6.13 1.21
N ASN A 58 -12.61 4.96 1.80
CA ASN A 58 -13.23 3.75 1.25
C ASN A 58 -14.61 3.55 1.86
N THR A 59 -15.63 3.41 1.01
CA THR A 59 -16.99 3.07 1.45
C THR A 59 -17.44 1.71 0.89
N TYR A 60 -16.52 0.99 0.20
CA TYR A 60 -16.84 -0.30 -0.40
C TYR A 60 -16.43 -1.45 0.51
N GLY A 61 -17.31 -2.44 0.60
CA GLY A 61 -16.99 -3.72 1.20
C GLY A 61 -17.66 -3.98 2.53
N ASP A 62 -17.99 -5.25 2.76
CA ASP A 62 -18.57 -5.73 4.01
C ASP A 62 -17.55 -6.50 4.87
N GLY A 63 -16.31 -6.64 4.38
CA GLY A 63 -15.25 -7.34 5.08
C GLY A 63 -15.31 -8.85 4.98
N SER A 64 -16.24 -9.38 4.19
CA SER A 64 -16.46 -10.82 4.06
C SER A 64 -16.51 -11.25 2.59
N THR A 65 -17.63 -10.99 1.92
CA THR A 65 -17.81 -11.37 0.51
C THR A 65 -17.44 -10.25 -0.44
N THR A 66 -17.48 -9.00 0.00
CA THR A 66 -17.06 -7.84 -0.77
C THR A 66 -15.95 -7.11 -0.03
N TYR A 67 -14.94 -6.65 -0.76
CA TYR A 67 -13.79 -5.99 -0.17
C TYR A 67 -13.06 -5.16 -1.23
N PRO A 68 -12.40 -4.07 -0.84
CA PRO A 68 -11.63 -3.29 -1.80
C PRO A 68 -10.34 -4.01 -2.17
N SER A 69 -9.89 -3.80 -3.40
CA SER A 69 -8.60 -4.25 -3.90
C SER A 69 -7.81 -3.05 -4.35
N LEU A 70 -6.49 -3.18 -4.38
CA LEU A 70 -5.60 -2.12 -4.84
C LEU A 70 -4.80 -2.61 -6.03
N THR A 71 -4.81 -1.84 -7.11
CA THR A 71 -3.97 -2.09 -8.28
C THR A 71 -2.65 -1.36 -8.06
N VAL A 72 -1.55 -2.09 -8.10
CA VAL A 72 -0.19 -1.55 -8.01
C VAL A 72 0.57 -2.06 -9.23
N GLY A 73 0.94 -1.16 -10.13
CA GLY A 73 1.56 -1.54 -11.39
C GLY A 73 0.61 -2.38 -12.23
N SER A 74 1.02 -3.59 -12.58
CA SER A 74 0.22 -4.49 -13.43
C SER A 74 -0.65 -5.47 -12.63
N GLY A 75 -0.56 -5.48 -11.30
CA GLY A 75 -1.29 -6.44 -10.46
C GLY A 75 -2.37 -5.79 -9.63
N THR A 76 -3.40 -6.56 -9.31
CA THR A 76 -4.48 -6.13 -8.41
C THR A 76 -4.53 -7.11 -7.24
N TYR A 77 -4.51 -6.57 -6.03
CA TYR A 77 -4.39 -7.38 -4.82
C TYR A 77 -5.46 -7.00 -3.82
N PRO A 78 -6.09 -7.99 -3.15
CA PRO A 78 -7.05 -7.68 -2.11
C PRO A 78 -6.37 -7.01 -0.92
N ILE A 79 -7.11 -6.13 -0.27
CA ILE A 79 -6.64 -5.42 0.92
C ILE A 79 -7.21 -6.11 2.16
N LYS A 80 -6.32 -6.45 3.09
CA LYS A 80 -6.70 -7.06 4.36
C LYS A 80 -6.14 -6.27 5.54
N TYR A 81 -6.75 -6.46 6.70
CA TYR A 81 -6.19 -6.00 7.97
C TYR A 81 -5.15 -7.02 8.47
N LEU A 82 -4.34 -6.63 9.43
CA LEU A 82 -3.35 -7.55 10.03
C LEU A 82 -3.99 -8.76 10.69
N THR A 83 -5.26 -8.65 11.08
CA THR A 83 -6.01 -9.77 11.67
C THR A 83 -6.35 -10.86 10.66
N GLY A 84 -6.16 -10.59 9.37
CA GLY A 84 -6.52 -11.50 8.30
C GLY A 84 -7.90 -11.26 7.71
N ALA A 85 -8.69 -10.38 8.30
CA ALA A 85 -10.00 -10.02 7.76
C ALA A 85 -9.83 -9.10 6.56
N TYR A 86 -10.71 -9.21 5.57
CA TYR A 86 -10.71 -8.27 4.44
C TYR A 86 -11.06 -6.87 4.92
N ALA A 87 -10.46 -5.87 4.27
CA ALA A 87 -10.82 -4.49 4.53
C ALA A 87 -12.27 -4.24 4.14
N ALA A 88 -12.88 -3.25 4.77
CA ALA A 88 -14.28 -2.97 4.58
C ALA A 88 -14.49 -1.46 4.48
N SER A 89 -15.75 -1.04 4.36
CA SER A 89 -16.12 0.37 4.43
C SER A 89 -15.52 0.99 5.70
N GLY A 90 -14.91 2.16 5.54
CA GLY A 90 -14.27 2.86 6.67
C GLY A 90 -12.82 2.50 6.91
N ALA A 91 -12.19 1.71 6.03
CA ALA A 91 -10.81 1.28 6.21
C ALA A 91 -9.83 2.47 6.25
N TRP A 92 -10.15 3.56 5.57
CA TRP A 92 -9.36 4.80 5.62
C TRP A 92 -10.26 6.01 5.37
N ALA A 93 -9.75 7.18 5.73
CA ALA A 93 -10.47 8.45 5.57
C ALA A 93 -9.97 9.22 4.35
N ASN A 94 -10.68 10.27 3.97
CA ASN A 94 -10.26 11.18 2.91
C ASN A 94 -8.87 11.76 3.24
N GLY A 95 -7.96 11.68 2.28
CA GLY A 95 -6.63 12.26 2.42
C GLY A 95 -5.69 11.46 3.30
N GLN A 96 -6.10 10.29 3.79
CA GLN A 96 -5.27 9.50 4.67
C GLN A 96 -4.17 8.78 3.89
N THR A 97 -2.96 8.75 4.45
CA THR A 97 -1.87 7.92 3.96
C THR A 97 -1.88 6.61 4.72
N VAL A 98 -1.96 5.51 4.00
CA VAL A 98 -2.04 4.16 4.56
C VAL A 98 -0.78 3.39 4.23
N LEU A 99 -0.25 2.69 5.21
CA LEU A 99 0.93 1.84 5.03
C LEU A 99 0.49 0.40 4.84
N PHE A 100 0.98 -0.22 3.76
CA PHE A 100 0.69 -1.61 3.44
C PHE A 100 1.96 -2.44 3.39
N MET A 101 1.85 -3.72 3.74
CA MET A 101 2.89 -4.71 3.51
C MET A 101 2.37 -5.74 2.52
N PHE A 102 3.15 -6.01 1.46
CA PHE A 102 2.78 -6.99 0.46
C PHE A 102 3.34 -8.37 0.83
N ASN A 103 2.47 -9.36 0.97
CA ASN A 103 2.89 -10.72 1.35
C ASN A 103 3.06 -11.65 0.15
N GLY A 104 2.95 -11.13 -1.07
CA GLY A 104 3.04 -11.90 -2.31
C GLY A 104 1.68 -12.09 -3.00
N THR A 105 0.59 -12.02 -2.27
CA THR A 105 -0.77 -12.20 -2.81
C THR A 105 -1.75 -11.14 -2.34
N GLU A 106 -1.48 -10.51 -1.21
CA GLU A 106 -2.40 -9.57 -0.57
C GLU A 106 -1.64 -8.38 -0.03
N LEU A 107 -2.34 -7.26 0.10
CA LEU A 107 -1.82 -6.06 0.76
C LEU A 107 -2.42 -5.97 2.16
N LEU A 108 -1.56 -6.01 3.17
CA LEU A 108 -1.96 -5.94 4.57
C LEU A 108 -1.84 -4.51 5.06
N LYS A 109 -2.93 -3.95 5.55
CA LYS A 109 -2.92 -2.60 6.12
C LYS A 109 -2.25 -2.66 7.49
N VAL A 110 -1.08 -2.05 7.62
CA VAL A 110 -0.32 -2.06 8.88
C VAL A 110 -0.46 -0.76 9.67
N ALA A 111 -0.80 0.34 8.99
CA ALA A 111 -1.00 1.62 9.69
C ALA A 111 -1.91 2.57 8.91
#